data_24455a4bf6166d4ebe3533519e7f5fcc
#
_entry.id   24455a4bf6166d4ebe3533519e7f5fcc
#
_cell.length_a   1.000
_cell.length_b   1.000
_cell.length_c   1.000
_cell.angle_alpha   90.00
_cell.angle_beta   90.00
_cell.angle_gamma   90.00
#
_symmetry.space_group_name_H-M   'P 1'
#
loop_
_entity.id
_entity.type
_entity.pdbx_description
1 polymer ?
#
loop_
_entity_poly.entity_id
_entity_poly.type
_entity_poly.pdbx_seq_one_letter_code
_entity_poly.pdbx_strand_id
1 'polypeptide(L)'
;MPHDHHDHHDHDHLSPSGHPYRPDNDQPLSHWQVMEISVRELMIEKGIMTAAEINGQVEAMDRRSPADGAKVVAKAWSDAEFKARLLADGTAACQELGYPMEGLKLVVVENTATVHNVIVCTLCSCYPRNLLGLPPDWYKSRAYRSRTVKEPRKVLAEFGLELPESTQVRVHDSTADMRYLVLPARPEGTEGWEAGKLAEIVSRDSMIGTAVPVV
;
A
#
# COMPACT_ATOMS: atom_id res chain seq x y z
N MET A 1 41.58 21.24 -2.49
CA MET A 1 40.78 20.91 -1.29
C MET A 1 39.64 20.05 -1.75
N PRO A 2 39.52 18.78 -1.33
CA PRO A 2 38.41 17.91 -1.71
C PRO A 2 37.18 18.28 -0.87
N HIS A 3 36.06 18.44 -1.51
CA HIS A 3 34.75 18.57 -0.86
C HIS A 3 34.31 17.20 -0.37
N ASP A 4 34.21 17.03 0.94
CA ASP A 4 33.59 15.89 1.57
C ASP A 4 32.08 15.90 1.24
N HIS A 5 31.68 14.95 0.41
CA HIS A 5 30.28 14.59 0.28
C HIS A 5 29.90 13.75 1.51
N HIS A 6 29.24 14.36 2.47
CA HIS A 6 28.52 13.62 3.51
C HIS A 6 27.34 12.93 2.84
N ASP A 7 27.45 11.63 2.62
CA ASP A 7 26.32 10.75 2.36
C ASP A 7 25.41 10.76 3.60
N HIS A 8 24.36 11.57 3.52
CA HIS A 8 23.25 11.44 4.46
C HIS A 8 22.50 10.16 4.12
N HIS A 9 22.79 9.09 4.85
CA HIS A 9 21.88 7.95 4.94
C HIS A 9 20.59 8.45 5.58
N ASP A 10 19.61 8.77 4.76
CA ASP A 10 18.23 8.98 5.18
C ASP A 10 17.72 7.65 5.76
N HIS A 11 17.88 7.49 7.07
CA HIS A 11 17.14 6.50 7.80
C HIS A 11 15.68 6.96 7.76
N ASP A 12 14.85 6.28 6.96
CA ASP A 12 13.41 6.44 6.95
C ASP A 12 12.88 6.21 8.38
N HIS A 13 12.83 7.27 9.17
CA HIS A 13 12.19 7.24 10.48
C HIS A 13 10.69 7.13 10.24
N LEU A 14 10.16 5.94 10.41
CA LEU A 14 8.72 5.69 10.35
C LEU A 14 8.10 5.98 11.73
N SER A 15 6.91 6.58 11.71
CA SER A 15 6.08 6.66 12.89
C SER A 15 5.66 5.26 13.35
N PRO A 16 5.16 5.06 14.58
CA PRO A 16 4.64 3.78 15.06
C PRO A 16 3.55 3.16 14.16
N SER A 17 2.86 3.98 13.36
CA SER A 17 1.87 3.54 12.36
C SER A 17 2.48 3.21 10.99
N GLY A 18 3.81 3.25 10.84
CA GLY A 18 4.52 2.93 9.60
C GLY A 18 4.52 4.05 8.55
N HIS A 19 4.13 5.27 8.93
CA HIS A 19 4.18 6.44 8.05
C HIS A 19 5.54 7.15 8.19
N PRO A 20 6.13 7.65 7.07
CA PRO A 20 7.32 8.47 7.15
C PRO A 20 7.02 9.75 7.93
N TYR A 21 7.92 10.11 8.84
CA TYR A 21 7.86 11.44 9.46
C TYR A 21 8.04 12.50 8.38
N ARG A 22 7.16 13.50 8.40
CA ARG A 22 7.40 14.69 7.59
C ARG A 22 8.50 15.49 8.26
N PRO A 23 9.55 15.90 7.54
CA PRO A 23 10.53 16.82 8.09
C PRO A 23 9.83 18.11 8.50
N ASP A 24 10.25 18.69 9.62
CA ASP A 24 9.83 20.03 10.00
C ASP A 24 10.15 21.00 8.87
N ASN A 25 9.14 21.68 8.39
CA ASN A 25 9.27 22.60 7.27
C ASN A 25 9.05 24.02 7.73
N ASP A 26 10.14 24.73 7.99
CA ASP A 26 10.13 26.15 8.36
C ASP A 26 9.82 27.09 7.18
N GLN A 27 9.52 26.53 6.01
CA GLN A 27 9.13 27.34 4.86
C GLN A 27 7.73 27.92 5.05
N PRO A 28 7.49 29.15 4.54
CA PRO A 28 6.14 29.71 4.51
C PRO A 28 5.15 28.76 3.86
N LEU A 29 3.93 28.74 4.37
CA LEU A 29 2.87 27.93 3.79
C LEU A 29 2.72 28.22 2.29
N SER A 30 2.67 27.18 1.48
CA SER A 30 2.38 27.31 0.08
C SER A 30 0.96 27.85 -0.16
N HIS A 31 0.71 28.42 -1.32
CA HIS A 31 -0.63 28.87 -1.71
C HIS A 31 -1.71 27.77 -1.51
N TRP A 32 -1.38 26.53 -1.84
CA TRP A 32 -2.31 25.41 -1.68
C TRP A 32 -2.60 25.05 -0.22
N GLN A 33 -1.61 25.15 0.66
CA GLN A 33 -1.81 24.95 2.10
C GLN A 33 -2.67 26.05 2.71
N VAL A 34 -2.42 27.31 2.33
CA VAL A 34 -3.26 28.44 2.77
C VAL A 34 -4.70 28.27 2.26
N MET A 35 -4.87 27.86 1.02
CA MET A 35 -6.20 27.63 0.43
C MET A 35 -6.92 26.48 1.16
N GLU A 36 -6.24 25.36 1.44
CA GLU A 36 -6.81 24.23 2.21
C GLU A 36 -7.32 24.70 3.57
N ILE A 37 -6.48 25.42 4.34
CA ILE A 37 -6.84 25.96 5.64
C ILE A 37 -8.06 26.87 5.52
N SER A 38 -8.05 27.81 4.57
CA SER A 38 -9.13 28.77 4.39
C SER A 38 -10.46 28.10 4.04
N VAL A 39 -10.44 27.10 3.15
CA VAL A 39 -11.65 26.34 2.79
C VAL A 39 -12.16 25.54 3.98
N ARG A 40 -11.29 24.88 4.72
CA ARG A 40 -11.63 24.11 5.91
C ARG A 40 -12.30 24.98 6.97
N GLU A 41 -11.69 26.12 7.29
CA GLU A 41 -12.26 27.08 8.27
C GLU A 41 -13.60 27.61 7.82
N LEU A 42 -13.75 27.97 6.54
CA LEU A 42 -15.02 28.42 5.98
C LEU A 42 -16.11 27.34 6.07
N MET A 43 -15.78 26.07 5.84
CA MET A 43 -16.73 24.96 5.96
C MET A 43 -17.18 24.77 7.41
N ILE A 44 -16.25 24.93 8.37
CA ILE A 44 -16.58 24.90 9.81
C ILE A 44 -17.48 26.08 10.17
N GLU A 45 -17.13 27.28 9.77
CA GLU A 45 -17.92 28.52 10.04
C GLU A 45 -19.34 28.39 9.48
N LYS A 46 -19.50 27.80 8.28
CA LYS A 46 -20.80 27.56 7.67
C LYS A 46 -21.56 26.38 8.25
N GLY A 47 -21.01 25.67 9.22
CA GLY A 47 -21.63 24.49 9.82
C GLY A 47 -21.82 23.30 8.87
N ILE A 48 -21.04 23.24 7.79
CA ILE A 48 -21.06 22.11 6.84
C ILE A 48 -20.39 20.88 7.47
N MET A 49 -19.35 21.12 8.28
CA MET A 49 -18.64 20.10 9.07
C MET A 49 -18.09 20.73 10.33
N THR A 50 -17.74 19.88 11.30
CA THR A 50 -17.08 20.29 12.54
C THR A 50 -15.60 19.95 12.52
N ALA A 51 -14.80 20.66 13.32
CA ALA A 51 -13.38 20.33 13.53
C ALA A 51 -13.20 18.88 14.05
N ALA A 52 -14.13 18.41 14.90
CA ALA A 52 -14.10 17.06 15.44
C ALA A 52 -14.31 15.98 14.35
N GLU A 53 -15.23 16.20 13.41
CA GLU A 53 -15.44 15.30 12.28
C GLU A 53 -14.21 15.23 11.37
N ILE A 54 -13.58 16.38 11.08
CA ILE A 54 -12.36 16.44 10.28
C ILE A 54 -11.24 15.67 10.98
N ASN A 55 -10.98 15.97 12.26
CA ASN A 55 -9.93 15.29 13.03
C ASN A 55 -10.20 13.80 13.14
N GLY A 56 -11.44 13.39 13.35
CA GLY A 56 -11.82 11.99 13.39
C GLY A 56 -11.53 11.25 12.07
N GLN A 57 -11.71 11.92 10.92
CA GLN A 57 -11.35 11.34 9.60
C GLN A 57 -9.84 11.26 9.41
N VAL A 58 -9.09 12.28 9.82
CA VAL A 58 -7.62 12.26 9.77
C VAL A 58 -7.08 11.12 10.63
N GLU A 59 -7.51 11.01 11.88
CA GLU A 59 -7.13 9.95 12.80
C GLU A 59 -7.53 8.55 12.27
N ALA A 60 -8.71 8.42 11.64
CA ALA A 60 -9.15 7.18 11.03
C ALA A 60 -8.25 6.77 9.85
N MET A 61 -7.74 7.73 9.08
CA MET A 61 -6.78 7.47 8.01
C MET A 61 -5.40 7.08 8.56
N ASP A 62 -4.95 7.77 9.61
CA ASP A 62 -3.65 7.52 10.24
C ASP A 62 -3.57 6.16 10.96
N ARG A 63 -4.71 5.65 11.45
CA ARG A 63 -4.78 4.30 12.04
C ARG A 63 -4.63 3.17 11.03
N ARG A 64 -4.84 3.42 9.74
CA ARG A 64 -4.70 2.41 8.69
C ARG A 64 -3.23 2.14 8.42
N SER A 65 -2.86 0.88 8.41
CA SER A 65 -1.47 0.47 8.20
C SER A 65 -1.38 -0.80 7.35
N PRO A 66 -0.22 -1.12 6.78
CA PRO A 66 -0.01 -2.37 6.05
C PRO A 66 -0.26 -3.63 6.88
N ALA A 67 -0.25 -3.52 8.21
CA ALA A 67 -0.53 -4.64 9.11
C ALA A 67 -1.96 -5.20 8.93
N ASP A 68 -2.92 -4.38 8.50
CA ASP A 68 -4.27 -4.86 8.23
C ASP A 68 -4.33 -5.72 6.97
N GLY A 69 -3.65 -5.31 5.91
CA GLY A 69 -3.46 -6.14 4.71
C GLY A 69 -2.69 -7.43 5.01
N ALA A 70 -1.66 -7.36 5.84
CA ALA A 70 -0.88 -8.52 6.27
C ALA A 70 -1.74 -9.56 7.02
N LYS A 71 -2.68 -9.12 7.87
CA LYS A 71 -3.64 -10.02 8.53
C LYS A 71 -4.58 -10.69 7.52
N VAL A 72 -5.03 -9.97 6.49
CA VAL A 72 -5.85 -10.54 5.40
C VAL A 72 -5.07 -11.62 4.65
N VAL A 73 -3.81 -11.35 4.30
CA VAL A 73 -2.92 -12.31 3.62
C VAL A 73 -2.67 -13.53 4.50
N ALA A 74 -2.31 -13.35 5.76
CA ALA A 74 -2.07 -14.44 6.71
C ALA A 74 -3.31 -15.32 6.90
N LYS A 75 -4.51 -14.71 6.97
CA LYS A 75 -5.78 -15.45 7.01
C LYS A 75 -5.99 -16.26 5.74
N ALA A 76 -5.72 -15.68 4.56
CA ALA A 76 -5.85 -16.40 3.29
C ALA A 76 -4.85 -17.57 3.17
N TRP A 77 -3.66 -17.44 3.73
CA TRP A 77 -2.68 -18.53 3.76
C TRP A 77 -3.05 -19.68 4.71
N SER A 78 -3.85 -19.38 5.75
CA SER A 78 -4.22 -20.34 6.80
C SER A 78 -5.60 -20.98 6.59
N ASP A 79 -6.43 -20.37 5.74
CA ASP A 79 -7.83 -20.74 5.52
C ASP A 79 -8.15 -20.74 4.02
N ALA A 80 -8.22 -21.93 3.43
CA ALA A 80 -8.44 -22.09 2.00
C ALA A 80 -9.85 -21.63 1.55
N GLU A 81 -10.86 -21.75 2.42
CA GLU A 81 -12.21 -21.27 2.10
C GLU A 81 -12.25 -19.75 2.09
N PHE A 82 -11.63 -19.11 3.08
CA PHE A 82 -11.49 -17.65 3.09
C PHE A 82 -10.71 -17.18 1.86
N LYS A 83 -9.59 -17.84 1.53
CA LYS A 83 -8.80 -17.51 0.33
C LYS A 83 -9.65 -17.58 -0.94
N ALA A 84 -10.47 -18.61 -1.09
CA ALA A 84 -11.36 -18.74 -2.25
C ALA A 84 -12.35 -17.57 -2.34
N ARG A 85 -12.97 -17.16 -1.22
CA ARG A 85 -13.85 -15.98 -1.16
C ARG A 85 -13.09 -14.69 -1.45
N LEU A 86 -11.90 -14.52 -0.87
CA LEU A 86 -11.06 -13.33 -1.06
C LEU A 86 -10.69 -13.13 -2.55
N LEU A 87 -10.36 -14.20 -3.25
CA LEU A 87 -10.04 -14.15 -4.68
C LEU A 87 -11.29 -13.93 -5.55
N ALA A 88 -12.45 -14.40 -5.12
CA ALA A 88 -13.71 -14.20 -5.82
C ALA A 88 -14.27 -12.78 -5.64
N ASP A 89 -14.25 -12.25 -4.42
CA ASP A 89 -14.69 -10.90 -4.06
C ASP A 89 -13.88 -10.38 -2.87
N GLY A 90 -12.80 -9.67 -3.18
CA GLY A 90 -11.91 -9.09 -2.18
C GLY A 90 -12.60 -8.06 -1.28
N THR A 91 -13.58 -7.32 -1.81
CA THR A 91 -14.35 -6.34 -1.04
C THR A 91 -15.16 -7.02 0.05
N ALA A 92 -15.99 -8.00 -0.32
CA ALA A 92 -16.85 -8.72 0.62
C ALA A 92 -16.01 -9.48 1.67
N ALA A 93 -14.96 -10.17 1.24
CA ALA A 93 -14.08 -10.91 2.16
C ALA A 93 -13.35 -10.03 3.17
N CYS A 94 -12.92 -8.83 2.78
CA CYS A 94 -12.32 -7.87 3.72
C CYS A 94 -13.36 -7.29 4.69
N GLN A 95 -14.59 -7.07 4.24
CA GLN A 95 -15.70 -6.64 5.10
C GLN A 95 -16.07 -7.71 6.15
N GLU A 96 -16.00 -9.00 5.82
CA GLU A 96 -16.14 -10.10 6.79
C GLU A 96 -15.16 -9.99 7.97
N LEU A 97 -13.97 -9.45 7.72
CA LEU A 97 -12.95 -9.22 8.75
C LEU A 97 -13.08 -7.86 9.45
N GLY A 98 -14.12 -7.07 9.14
CA GLY A 98 -14.38 -5.77 9.74
C GLY A 98 -13.62 -4.60 9.11
N TYR A 99 -12.97 -4.79 7.95
CA TYR A 99 -12.33 -3.70 7.24
C TYR A 99 -13.34 -2.93 6.38
N PRO A 100 -13.52 -1.62 6.59
CA PRO A 100 -14.43 -0.82 5.79
C PRO A 100 -13.89 -0.65 4.37
N MET A 101 -14.67 -1.05 3.37
CA MET A 101 -14.29 -1.00 1.96
C MET A 101 -15.20 -0.03 1.16
N GLU A 102 -15.69 1.01 1.82
CA GLU A 102 -16.69 1.96 1.32
C GLU A 102 -16.38 2.46 -0.08
N GLY A 103 -17.29 2.21 -1.02
CA GLY A 103 -17.24 2.73 -2.39
C GLY A 103 -16.08 2.20 -3.25
N LEU A 104 -15.31 1.22 -2.77
CA LEU A 104 -14.16 0.68 -3.49
C LEU A 104 -14.36 -0.80 -3.81
N LYS A 105 -14.16 -1.17 -5.08
CA LYS A 105 -14.03 -2.57 -5.46
C LYS A 105 -12.57 -3.00 -5.27
N LEU A 106 -12.33 -3.94 -4.37
CA LEU A 106 -11.04 -4.58 -4.20
C LEU A 106 -10.97 -5.88 -5.02
N VAL A 107 -9.98 -5.97 -5.89
CA VAL A 107 -9.66 -7.19 -6.63
C VAL A 107 -8.35 -7.74 -6.09
N VAL A 108 -8.38 -8.98 -5.59
CA VAL A 108 -7.18 -9.65 -5.09
C VAL A 108 -6.62 -10.56 -6.17
N VAL A 109 -5.32 -10.44 -6.43
CA VAL A 109 -4.60 -11.22 -7.45
C VAL A 109 -3.51 -12.05 -6.79
N GLU A 110 -3.53 -13.35 -7.03
CA GLU A 110 -2.63 -14.30 -6.38
C GLU A 110 -1.33 -14.50 -7.15
N ASN A 111 -0.20 -14.42 -6.45
CA ASN A 111 1.08 -14.90 -6.95
C ASN A 111 1.15 -16.43 -6.87
N THR A 112 1.65 -17.03 -7.93
CA THR A 112 1.85 -18.49 -8.03
C THR A 112 3.30 -18.79 -8.39
N ALA A 113 3.67 -20.06 -8.50
CA ALA A 113 5.01 -20.45 -8.94
C ALA A 113 5.38 -19.91 -10.34
N THR A 114 4.38 -19.63 -11.19
CA THR A 114 4.59 -19.20 -12.58
C THR A 114 4.10 -17.79 -12.90
N VAL A 115 3.41 -17.15 -11.97
CA VAL A 115 2.83 -15.81 -12.16
C VAL A 115 3.19 -14.91 -10.97
N HIS A 116 3.76 -13.76 -11.28
CA HIS A 116 4.00 -12.69 -10.33
C HIS A 116 3.20 -11.46 -10.73
N ASN A 117 2.41 -10.94 -9.80
CA ASN A 117 1.56 -9.77 -10.01
C ASN A 117 2.21 -8.53 -9.39
N VAL A 118 2.08 -7.41 -10.07
CA VAL A 118 2.46 -6.10 -9.55
C VAL A 118 1.37 -5.09 -9.83
N ILE A 119 1.07 -4.23 -8.86
CA ILE A 119 0.03 -3.21 -8.99
C ILE A 119 0.64 -1.83 -9.27
N VAL A 120 -0.09 -1.05 -10.03
CA VAL A 120 0.26 0.33 -10.38
C VAL A 120 -1.02 1.15 -10.52
N CYS A 121 -0.92 2.46 -10.52
CA CYS A 121 -1.94 3.34 -11.09
C CYS A 121 -1.27 4.31 -12.05
N THR A 122 -1.48 4.13 -13.36
CA THR A 122 -0.86 4.97 -14.39
C THR A 122 -1.43 6.38 -14.41
N LEU A 123 -2.68 6.54 -13.99
CA LEU A 123 -3.39 7.83 -14.03
C LEU A 123 -3.02 8.75 -12.86
N CYS A 124 -3.02 8.20 -11.64
CA CYS A 124 -2.79 9.00 -10.42
C CYS A 124 -1.99 8.20 -9.36
N SER A 125 -2.61 7.79 -8.28
CA SER A 125 -2.00 7.01 -7.20
C SER A 125 -3.03 6.12 -6.50
N CYS A 126 -3.95 5.54 -7.29
CA CYS A 126 -4.97 4.64 -6.77
C CYS A 126 -4.34 3.43 -6.10
N TYR A 127 -4.68 3.23 -4.82
CA TYR A 127 -3.98 2.35 -3.90
C TYR A 127 -4.99 1.78 -2.89
N PRO A 128 -4.87 0.55 -2.42
CA PRO A 128 -5.82 -0.04 -1.47
C PRO A 128 -5.62 0.49 -0.04
N ARG A 129 -5.86 1.80 0.16
CA ARG A 129 -5.60 2.53 1.42
C ARG A 129 -6.28 1.93 2.64
N ASN A 130 -7.44 1.31 2.45
CA ASN A 130 -8.22 0.75 3.55
C ASN A 130 -7.49 -0.41 4.26
N LEU A 131 -6.56 -1.05 3.55
CA LEU A 131 -5.76 -2.18 4.05
C LEU A 131 -4.28 -1.88 4.20
N LEU A 132 -3.74 -0.91 3.44
CA LEU A 132 -2.30 -0.67 3.39
C LEU A 132 -1.90 0.71 3.91
N GLY A 133 -2.85 1.53 4.37
CA GLY A 133 -2.59 2.91 4.80
C GLY A 133 -2.23 3.82 3.63
N LEU A 134 -1.34 4.80 3.85
CA LEU A 134 -0.93 5.72 2.79
C LEU A 134 0.07 5.06 1.83
N PRO A 135 -0.02 5.35 0.52
CA PRO A 135 0.93 4.84 -0.45
C PRO A 135 2.33 5.43 -0.21
N PRO A 136 3.39 4.65 -0.43
CA PRO A 136 4.75 5.16 -0.38
C PRO A 136 4.98 6.17 -1.51
N ASP A 137 5.95 7.07 -1.32
CA ASP A 137 6.20 8.15 -2.29
C ASP A 137 6.65 7.63 -3.66
N TRP A 138 7.44 6.55 -3.67
CA TRP A 138 7.83 5.91 -4.92
C TRP A 138 6.64 5.40 -5.74
N TYR A 139 5.55 4.90 -5.10
CA TYR A 139 4.34 4.43 -5.78
C TYR A 139 3.63 5.56 -6.55
N LYS A 140 3.71 6.78 -6.02
CA LYS A 140 3.14 7.99 -6.63
C LYS A 140 4.03 8.57 -7.73
N SER A 141 5.29 8.19 -7.81
CA SER A 141 6.27 8.75 -8.75
C SER A 141 5.87 8.49 -10.21
N ARG A 142 6.14 9.46 -11.08
CA ARG A 142 5.90 9.30 -12.53
C ARG A 142 6.76 8.19 -13.11
N ALA A 143 7.98 8.02 -12.59
CA ALA A 143 8.90 6.98 -13.04
C ALA A 143 8.32 5.58 -12.79
N TYR A 144 7.91 5.27 -11.56
CA TYR A 144 7.28 3.99 -11.24
C TYR A 144 6.04 3.75 -12.11
N ARG A 145 5.11 4.71 -12.15
CA ARG A 145 3.84 4.59 -12.85
C ARG A 145 3.98 4.33 -14.34
N SER A 146 4.91 5.02 -15.01
CA SER A 146 5.11 4.87 -16.45
C SER A 146 5.97 3.66 -16.83
N ARG A 147 6.96 3.31 -15.99
CA ARG A 147 7.91 2.24 -16.29
C ARG A 147 7.37 0.86 -15.95
N THR A 148 6.59 0.75 -14.88
CA THR A 148 6.03 -0.54 -14.45
C THR A 148 5.22 -1.22 -15.56
N VAL A 149 4.47 -0.47 -16.36
CA VAL A 149 3.70 -1.03 -17.49
C VAL A 149 4.56 -1.35 -18.71
N LYS A 150 5.71 -0.69 -18.89
CA LYS A 150 6.57 -0.85 -20.07
C LYS A 150 7.66 -1.89 -19.87
N GLU A 151 8.26 -1.88 -18.69
CA GLU A 151 9.44 -2.70 -18.35
C GLU A 151 9.36 -3.21 -16.90
N PRO A 152 8.27 -3.97 -16.53
CA PRO A 152 8.01 -4.35 -15.15
C PRO A 152 9.18 -5.10 -14.51
N ARG A 153 9.83 -6.01 -15.24
CA ARG A 153 10.96 -6.78 -14.72
C ARG A 153 12.15 -5.90 -14.32
N LYS A 154 12.44 -4.86 -15.09
CA LYS A 154 13.52 -3.93 -14.73
C LYS A 154 13.17 -3.13 -13.49
N VAL A 155 11.91 -2.68 -13.39
CA VAL A 155 11.44 -1.99 -12.20
C VAL A 155 11.52 -2.90 -10.98
N LEU A 156 11.08 -4.15 -11.07
CA LEU A 156 11.18 -5.11 -9.97
C LEU A 156 12.64 -5.38 -9.56
N ALA A 157 13.56 -5.50 -10.51
CA ALA A 157 15.00 -5.66 -10.23
C ALA A 157 15.57 -4.45 -9.48
N GLU A 158 15.10 -3.23 -9.75
CA GLU A 158 15.51 -2.01 -9.00
C GLU A 158 15.02 -2.04 -7.54
N PHE A 159 13.92 -2.76 -7.25
CA PHE A 159 13.47 -3.06 -5.89
C PHE A 159 14.19 -4.28 -5.26
N GLY A 160 15.16 -4.86 -5.96
CA GLY A 160 15.89 -6.04 -5.49
C GLY A 160 15.16 -7.37 -5.75
N LEU A 161 14.07 -7.36 -6.54
CA LEU A 161 13.31 -8.56 -6.86
C LEU A 161 13.63 -9.06 -8.27
N GLU A 162 14.49 -10.06 -8.35
CA GLU A 162 14.80 -10.79 -9.58
C GLU A 162 13.93 -12.03 -9.70
N LEU A 163 13.16 -12.12 -10.78
CA LEU A 163 12.27 -13.23 -11.06
C LEU A 163 12.82 -14.11 -12.17
N PRO A 164 12.69 -15.45 -12.08
CA PRO A 164 13.02 -16.35 -13.17
C PRO A 164 12.34 -15.94 -14.49
N GLU A 165 13.00 -16.12 -15.62
CA GLU A 165 12.42 -15.79 -16.92
C GLU A 165 11.12 -16.55 -17.23
N SER A 166 10.99 -17.74 -16.67
CA SER A 166 9.79 -18.58 -16.78
C SER A 166 8.57 -18.01 -16.02
N THR A 167 8.79 -17.09 -15.07
CA THR A 167 7.70 -16.47 -14.32
C THR A 167 7.06 -15.35 -15.13
N GLN A 168 5.77 -15.44 -15.39
CA GLN A 168 5.02 -14.37 -16.06
C GLN A 168 4.79 -13.20 -15.09
N VAL A 169 5.22 -11.99 -15.46
CA VAL A 169 4.88 -10.76 -14.70
C VAL A 169 3.60 -10.17 -15.27
N ARG A 170 2.61 -9.96 -14.40
CA ARG A 170 1.34 -9.31 -14.73
C ARG A 170 1.23 -7.98 -14.00
N VAL A 171 0.97 -6.93 -14.77
CA VAL A 171 0.78 -5.58 -14.24
C VAL A 171 -0.71 -5.28 -14.16
N HIS A 172 -1.18 -4.86 -12.99
CA HIS A 172 -2.57 -4.49 -12.74
C HIS A 172 -2.67 -2.98 -12.50
N ASP A 173 -3.39 -2.30 -13.39
CA ASP A 173 -3.57 -0.85 -13.33
C ASP A 173 -4.85 -0.52 -12.55
N SER A 174 -4.68 0.04 -11.36
CA SER A 174 -5.79 0.48 -10.49
C SER A 174 -6.48 1.70 -11.08
N THR A 175 -7.79 1.77 -10.91
CA THR A 175 -8.63 2.89 -11.35
C THR A 175 -9.26 3.64 -10.16
N ALA A 176 -10.06 4.67 -10.43
CA ALA A 176 -10.78 5.40 -9.38
C ALA A 176 -11.73 4.51 -8.57
N ASP A 177 -12.35 3.52 -9.22
CA ASP A 177 -13.38 2.67 -8.62
C ASP A 177 -12.85 1.30 -8.19
N MET A 178 -11.71 0.88 -8.74
CA MET A 178 -11.14 -0.44 -8.53
C MET A 178 -9.70 -0.37 -8.03
N ARG A 179 -9.41 -1.13 -6.98
CA ARG A 179 -8.08 -1.30 -6.41
C ARG A 179 -7.66 -2.75 -6.49
N TYR A 180 -6.38 -2.96 -6.68
CA TYR A 180 -5.79 -4.29 -6.63
C TYR A 180 -5.01 -4.47 -5.34
N LEU A 181 -4.96 -5.71 -4.85
CA LEU A 181 -4.08 -6.18 -3.78
C LEU A 181 -3.41 -7.47 -4.28
N VAL A 182 -2.11 -7.56 -4.15
CA VAL A 182 -1.41 -8.82 -4.40
C VAL A 182 -1.54 -9.71 -3.17
N LEU A 183 -2.00 -10.94 -3.38
CA LEU A 183 -1.85 -12.02 -2.43
C LEU A 183 -0.53 -12.72 -2.75
N PRO A 184 0.56 -12.46 -2.01
CA PRO A 184 1.84 -13.08 -2.29
C PRO A 184 1.79 -14.58 -2.04
N ALA A 185 2.65 -15.34 -2.72
CA ALA A 185 2.81 -16.76 -2.44
C ALA A 185 3.28 -16.95 -1.00
N ARG A 186 2.72 -17.96 -0.32
CA ARG A 186 3.15 -18.34 1.02
C ARG A 186 4.57 -18.91 0.94
N PRO A 187 5.54 -18.40 1.73
CA PRO A 187 6.90 -18.95 1.72
C PRO A 187 6.93 -20.40 2.20
N GLU A 188 7.82 -21.18 1.61
CA GLU A 188 8.12 -22.52 2.10
C GLU A 188 8.69 -22.49 3.53
N GLY A 189 8.45 -23.54 4.30
CA GLY A 189 8.90 -23.63 5.70
C GLY A 189 8.04 -22.86 6.71
N THR A 190 6.90 -22.30 6.25
CA THR A 190 5.94 -21.61 7.14
C THR A 190 4.71 -22.45 7.47
N GLU A 191 4.71 -23.75 7.11
CA GLU A 191 3.65 -24.70 7.41
C GLU A 191 3.47 -24.80 8.95
N GLY A 192 2.22 -24.71 9.40
CA GLY A 192 1.91 -24.75 10.84
C GLY A 192 2.19 -23.46 11.61
N TRP A 193 2.65 -22.37 10.95
CA TRP A 193 2.76 -21.10 11.63
C TRP A 193 1.39 -20.51 11.94
N GLU A 194 1.28 -19.91 13.12
CA GLU A 194 0.11 -19.14 13.54
C GLU A 194 -0.07 -17.89 12.67
N ALA A 195 -1.33 -17.45 12.48
CA ALA A 195 -1.66 -16.31 11.63
C ALA A 195 -0.92 -15.02 12.01
N GLY A 196 -0.70 -14.79 13.31
CA GLY A 196 0.08 -13.63 13.79
C GLY A 196 1.50 -13.63 13.24
N LYS A 197 2.20 -14.75 13.37
CA LYS A 197 3.57 -14.91 12.86
C LYS A 197 3.63 -14.84 11.34
N LEU A 198 2.62 -15.37 10.64
CA LEU A 198 2.52 -15.24 9.19
C LEU A 198 2.35 -13.78 8.75
N ALA A 199 1.58 -12.99 9.51
CA ALA A 199 1.40 -11.57 9.21
C ALA A 199 2.69 -10.75 9.35
N GLU A 200 3.61 -11.12 10.25
CA GLU A 200 4.88 -10.42 10.47
C GLU A 200 5.81 -10.45 9.26
N ILE A 201 5.74 -11.49 8.42
CA ILE A 201 6.57 -11.62 7.23
C ILE A 201 5.95 -10.99 5.98
N VAL A 202 4.72 -10.47 6.07
CA VAL A 202 4.03 -9.82 4.96
C VAL A 202 4.28 -8.32 5.00
N SER A 203 5.07 -7.82 4.08
CA SER A 203 5.34 -6.39 3.94
C SER A 203 4.31 -5.70 3.04
N ARG A 204 4.20 -4.37 3.15
CA ARG A 204 3.44 -3.55 2.19
C ARG A 204 3.89 -3.82 0.75
N ASP A 205 5.18 -3.90 0.54
CA ASP A 205 5.76 -4.05 -0.79
C ASP A 205 5.47 -5.42 -1.41
N SER A 206 5.34 -6.47 -0.58
CA SER A 206 4.88 -7.79 -1.06
C SER A 206 3.40 -7.77 -1.49
N MET A 207 2.56 -6.92 -0.87
CA MET A 207 1.16 -6.73 -1.24
C MET A 207 0.96 -5.76 -2.42
N ILE A 208 2.00 -5.00 -2.77
CA ILE A 208 2.07 -4.23 -4.04
C ILE A 208 2.63 -5.11 -5.16
N GLY A 209 3.46 -6.08 -4.81
CA GLY A 209 4.15 -6.98 -5.74
C GLY A 209 5.56 -6.52 -6.11
N THR A 210 6.15 -5.57 -5.39
CA THR A 210 7.55 -5.13 -5.58
C THR A 210 8.54 -5.91 -4.72
N ALA A 211 8.04 -6.75 -3.82
CA ALA A 211 8.82 -7.69 -3.01
C ALA A 211 8.11 -9.03 -2.89
N VAL A 212 8.79 -10.01 -2.29
CA VAL A 212 8.20 -11.27 -1.81
C VAL A 212 8.36 -11.35 -0.30
N PRO A 213 7.47 -12.06 0.42
CA PRO A 213 7.66 -12.32 1.84
C PRO A 213 8.94 -13.13 2.09
N VAL A 214 9.68 -12.78 3.13
CA VAL A 214 10.95 -13.45 3.52
C VAL A 214 10.81 -13.98 4.94
N VAL A 215 11.25 -15.23 5.16
CA VAL A 215 11.27 -15.94 6.46
C VAL A 215 12.55 -15.63 7.21
#